data_aeffcba53208ebf8633e649eecac5984
#
_entry.id   aeffcba53208ebf8633e649eecac5984
#
_cell.length_a   1.000
_cell.length_b   1.000
_cell.length_c   1.000
_cell.angle_alpha   90.00
_cell.angle_beta   90.00
_cell.angle_gamma   90.00
#
_symmetry.space_group_name_H-M   'P 1'
#
loop_
_entity.id
_entity.type
_entity.pdbx_description
1 polymer ?
#
loop_
_entity_poly.entity_id
_entity_poly.type
_entity_poly.pdbx_seq_one_letter_code
_entity_poly.pdbx_strand_id
1 'polypeptide(L)'
;MVCDRFLDSKVILLLAIGSFVVTSACQSAAQNQRPAQAPPPGVVITEVEAADVPVLSDYPAQTYARNTVEVRGRVDGYIDKWLFHPGQEVRAGDVLYVLDVRPYEAAVEQAKGNLAQSEADLEFASKQVALLQAEANLAAAQANLLKAQQDYDRLTPLVKEDAAAQQELDTAVAALHAGEATVRASQANVDQTRLSTQTQISSMGGKMDAQRAALRTAALNLEYATIRAPIGGLIGDTLVPVGGLVNASAPQPLTTIVPLDPIWVRFKVTESQYLSFKKNPTLLKSALLLILADSTKFPEKGRIENTLNQVDPKTGTLELQAMLD
;
A
#
# COMPACT_ATOMS: atom_id res chain seq x y z
N MET A 1 -56.00 -30.27 7.84
CA MET A 1 -57.32 -30.70 7.34
C MET A 1 -57.01 -31.96 6.52
N VAL A 2 -57.06 -33.11 7.13
CA VAL A 2 -58.24 -34.00 7.23
C VAL A 2 -58.52 -34.55 5.86
N CYS A 3 -58.51 -35.80 5.55
CA CYS A 3 -58.80 -37.13 6.12
C CYS A 3 -58.48 -38.12 5.00
N ASP A 4 -57.85 -39.20 5.24
CA ASP A 4 -58.35 -40.46 5.78
C ASP A 4 -59.43 -41.15 4.90
N ARG A 5 -59.18 -42.34 4.46
CA ARG A 5 -59.70 -43.66 4.92
C ARG A 5 -59.61 -44.66 3.78
N PHE A 6 -58.96 -45.82 3.98
CA PHE A 6 -59.49 -47.06 4.56
C PHE A 6 -60.60 -47.70 3.72
N LEU A 7 -60.53 -48.92 3.29
CA LEU A 7 -60.91 -50.25 3.84
C LEU A 7 -60.94 -51.22 2.69
N ASP A 8 -60.26 -52.27 2.78
CA ASP A 8 -60.65 -53.58 3.32
C ASP A 8 -61.67 -54.37 2.51
N SER A 9 -61.20 -55.45 2.16
CA SER A 9 -61.59 -56.76 2.71
C SER A 9 -62.49 -57.64 1.83
N LYS A 10 -61.91 -58.75 1.56
CA LYS A 10 -62.48 -60.09 1.82
C LYS A 10 -63.81 -60.45 1.16
N VAL A 11 -63.76 -61.65 0.61
CA VAL A 11 -64.56 -62.83 0.98
C VAL A 11 -65.64 -63.27 0.00
N ILE A 12 -65.64 -64.57 -0.17
CA ILE A 12 -66.67 -65.57 -0.37
C ILE A 12 -66.73 -66.13 -1.80
N LEU A 13 -66.21 -67.31 -1.99
CA LEU A 13 -66.52 -68.70 -1.63
C LEU A 13 -67.86 -69.16 -2.17
N LEU A 14 -67.80 -70.32 -2.77
CA LEU A 14 -68.76 -71.41 -2.88
C LEU A 14 -69.51 -71.64 -4.18
N LEU A 15 -69.28 -72.86 -4.59
CA LEU A 15 -70.17 -73.99 -4.94
C LEU A 15 -70.81 -73.95 -6.32
N ALA A 16 -70.97 -74.98 -7.04
CA ALA A 16 -71.06 -76.43 -6.81
C ALA A 16 -71.14 -77.11 -8.17
N ILE A 17 -70.55 -78.28 -8.27
CA ILE A 17 -71.13 -79.62 -8.42
C ILE A 17 -71.89 -79.88 -9.76
N GLY A 18 -71.50 -80.92 -10.35
CA GLY A 18 -72.31 -81.80 -11.14
C GLY A 18 -71.78 -82.03 -12.55
N SER A 19 -71.47 -83.09 -12.93
CA SER A 19 -71.78 -84.51 -13.00
C SER A 19 -71.32 -84.99 -14.37
N PHE A 20 -70.47 -85.89 -14.40
CA PHE A 20 -70.61 -87.30 -14.80
C PHE A 20 -70.74 -87.63 -16.31
N VAL A 21 -69.92 -88.48 -16.74
CA VAL A 21 -70.00 -89.79 -17.50
C VAL A 21 -69.10 -89.87 -18.73
N VAL A 22 -68.06 -90.64 -18.59
CA VAL A 22 -67.64 -91.84 -19.28
C VAL A 22 -67.65 -91.80 -20.87
N THR A 23 -66.61 -92.03 -21.48
CA THR A 23 -66.22 -93.31 -22.16
C THR A 23 -64.82 -93.22 -22.88
N SER A 24 -64.05 -94.23 -22.60
CA SER A 24 -63.27 -95.08 -23.47
C SER A 24 -62.25 -94.61 -24.43
N ALA A 25 -61.07 -94.94 -24.08
CA ALA A 25 -60.07 -95.69 -24.86
C ALA A 25 -59.67 -95.18 -26.27
N CYS A 26 -58.51 -94.74 -26.41
CA CYS A 26 -57.59 -95.17 -27.40
C CYS A 26 -56.12 -94.83 -27.04
N GLN A 27 -55.35 -95.84 -26.75
CA GLN A 27 -53.92 -95.76 -26.64
C GLN A 27 -53.33 -95.37 -27.97
N SER A 28 -52.55 -94.36 -28.05
CA SER A 28 -51.61 -94.09 -29.09
C SER A 28 -50.30 -93.57 -28.47
N ALA A 29 -49.25 -94.26 -28.76
CA ALA A 29 -47.90 -94.00 -28.33
C ALA A 29 -47.52 -92.52 -28.54
N ALA A 30 -47.39 -91.78 -27.50
CA ALA A 30 -46.75 -90.46 -27.56
C ALA A 30 -45.27 -90.64 -27.45
N GLN A 31 -44.60 -90.49 -28.57
CA GLN A 31 -43.17 -90.34 -28.69
C GLN A 31 -42.74 -89.15 -27.79
N ASN A 32 -41.89 -89.44 -26.89
CA ASN A 32 -41.25 -88.54 -25.99
C ASN A 32 -40.30 -87.61 -26.77
N GLN A 33 -40.85 -86.56 -27.42
CA GLN A 33 -40.02 -85.49 -27.97
C GLN A 33 -39.63 -84.59 -26.81
N ARG A 34 -38.41 -84.76 -26.33
CA ARG A 34 -37.76 -83.74 -25.53
C ARG A 34 -37.82 -82.40 -26.27
N PRO A 35 -38.29 -81.30 -25.72
CA PRO A 35 -38.15 -80.02 -26.37
C PRO A 35 -36.67 -79.79 -26.64
N ALA A 36 -36.35 -79.48 -27.85
CA ALA A 36 -35.00 -79.08 -28.23
C ALA A 36 -34.71 -77.77 -27.34
N GLN A 37 -33.73 -77.92 -26.48
CA GLN A 37 -33.24 -76.76 -25.75
C GLN A 37 -32.78 -75.72 -26.76
N ALA A 38 -33.46 -74.54 -26.74
CA ALA A 38 -33.02 -73.40 -27.52
C ALA A 38 -31.53 -73.17 -27.22
N PRO A 39 -30.72 -72.89 -28.23
CA PRO A 39 -29.32 -72.59 -27.98
C PRO A 39 -29.26 -71.39 -27.03
N PRO A 40 -28.35 -71.42 -26.03
CA PRO A 40 -28.19 -70.32 -25.12
C PRO A 40 -28.02 -69.01 -25.88
N PRO A 41 -28.64 -67.92 -25.47
CA PRO A 41 -28.49 -66.62 -26.14
C PRO A 41 -26.98 -66.30 -26.21
N GLY A 42 -26.52 -65.98 -27.37
CA GLY A 42 -25.12 -65.51 -27.57
C GLY A 42 -24.95 -64.20 -26.81
N VAL A 43 -24.11 -64.20 -25.78
CA VAL A 43 -23.70 -62.99 -25.05
C VAL A 43 -22.42 -62.49 -25.72
N VAL A 44 -22.45 -61.22 -26.06
CA VAL A 44 -21.25 -60.53 -26.51
C VAL A 44 -20.49 -60.12 -25.24
N ILE A 45 -19.33 -60.71 -25.06
CA ILE A 45 -18.44 -60.31 -23.98
C ILE A 45 -17.52 -59.23 -24.56
N THR A 46 -17.60 -58.03 -23.98
CA THR A 46 -16.65 -56.96 -24.26
C THR A 46 -15.64 -56.93 -23.11
N GLU A 47 -14.39 -57.05 -23.45
CA GLU A 47 -13.32 -56.87 -22.47
C GLU A 47 -13.28 -55.40 -22.03
N VAL A 48 -13.42 -55.15 -20.74
CA VAL A 48 -13.39 -53.79 -20.17
C VAL A 48 -11.94 -53.48 -19.83
N GLU A 49 -11.34 -52.62 -20.61
CA GLU A 49 -10.03 -52.06 -20.28
C GLU A 49 -10.19 -51.02 -19.14
N ALA A 50 -9.35 -51.13 -18.11
CA ALA A 50 -9.30 -50.13 -17.05
C ALA A 50 -8.67 -48.87 -17.62
N ALA A 51 -9.45 -47.79 -17.66
CA ALA A 51 -8.97 -46.47 -18.07
C ALA A 51 -9.12 -45.49 -16.91
N ASP A 52 -8.15 -44.61 -16.75
CA ASP A 52 -8.24 -43.49 -15.79
C ASP A 52 -9.26 -42.48 -16.29
N VAL A 53 -10.37 -42.38 -15.61
CA VAL A 53 -11.42 -41.42 -15.89
C VAL A 53 -11.24 -40.22 -14.95
N PRO A 54 -11.06 -39.00 -15.47
CA PRO A 54 -11.01 -37.82 -14.61
C PRO A 54 -12.35 -37.59 -13.90
N VAL A 55 -12.34 -37.56 -12.57
CA VAL A 55 -13.49 -37.21 -11.77
C VAL A 55 -13.52 -35.69 -11.62
N LEU A 56 -14.46 -35.04 -12.27
CA LEU A 56 -14.69 -33.61 -12.15
C LEU A 56 -15.74 -33.36 -11.09
N SER A 57 -15.51 -32.35 -10.26
CA SER A 57 -16.47 -31.87 -9.27
C SER A 57 -16.76 -30.40 -9.55
N ASP A 58 -18.02 -30.06 -9.68
CA ASP A 58 -18.46 -28.70 -9.94
C ASP A 58 -18.83 -28.00 -8.63
N TYR A 59 -18.35 -26.76 -8.48
CA TYR A 59 -18.63 -25.93 -7.32
C TYR A 59 -19.21 -24.59 -7.78
N PRO A 60 -20.32 -24.14 -7.19
CA PRO A 60 -20.81 -22.78 -7.43
C PRO A 60 -19.76 -21.78 -6.93
N ALA A 61 -19.32 -20.94 -7.84
CA ALA A 61 -18.24 -20.00 -7.60
C ALA A 61 -18.69 -18.57 -7.90
N GLN A 62 -18.01 -17.62 -7.28
CA GLN A 62 -18.25 -16.20 -7.49
C GLN A 62 -16.92 -15.49 -7.73
N THR A 63 -16.85 -14.74 -8.82
CA THR A 63 -15.71 -13.85 -9.07
C THR A 63 -15.78 -12.63 -8.16
N TYR A 64 -14.63 -12.17 -7.69
CA TYR A 64 -14.54 -10.94 -6.90
C TYR A 64 -13.17 -10.29 -7.08
N ALA A 65 -13.11 -8.99 -6.88
CA ALA A 65 -11.86 -8.26 -6.84
C ALA A 65 -11.31 -8.24 -5.40
N ARG A 66 -10.13 -8.78 -5.20
CA ARG A 66 -9.49 -8.81 -3.86
C ARG A 66 -9.04 -7.45 -3.38
N ASN A 67 -8.52 -6.64 -4.27
CA ASN A 67 -7.83 -5.38 -3.96
C ASN A 67 -8.59 -4.18 -4.54
N THR A 68 -9.85 -4.04 -4.18
CA THR A 68 -10.59 -2.81 -4.51
C THR A 68 -9.98 -1.63 -3.75
N VAL A 69 -9.59 -0.58 -4.47
CA VAL A 69 -9.00 0.62 -3.88
C VAL A 69 -9.96 1.79 -3.99
N GLU A 70 -10.23 2.38 -2.84
CA GLU A 70 -10.98 3.64 -2.77
C GLU A 70 -10.05 4.81 -3.03
N VAL A 71 -10.39 5.62 -4.02
CA VAL A 71 -9.69 6.87 -4.33
C VAL A 71 -10.23 7.97 -3.46
N ARG A 72 -9.37 8.60 -2.67
CA ARG A 72 -9.72 9.69 -1.76
C ARG A 72 -8.84 10.90 -2.01
N GLY A 73 -9.35 12.10 -1.77
CA GLY A 73 -8.55 13.31 -1.75
C GLY A 73 -7.62 13.33 -0.54
N ARG A 74 -6.40 13.82 -0.72
CA ARG A 74 -5.42 14.03 0.36
C ARG A 74 -5.36 15.46 0.84
N VAL A 75 -5.94 16.37 0.07
CA VAL A 75 -6.06 17.80 0.35
C VAL A 75 -7.48 18.27 0.09
N ASP A 76 -7.87 19.35 0.72
CA ASP A 76 -9.21 19.94 0.60
C ASP A 76 -9.28 20.78 -0.67
N GLY A 77 -10.43 20.84 -1.33
CA GLY A 77 -10.58 21.70 -2.49
C GLY A 77 -11.81 21.38 -3.31
N TYR A 78 -12.18 22.29 -4.20
CA TYR A 78 -13.28 22.07 -5.13
C TYR A 78 -12.77 21.32 -6.36
N ILE A 79 -13.56 20.35 -6.87
CA ILE A 79 -13.25 19.65 -8.12
C ILE A 79 -13.43 20.63 -9.28
N ASP A 80 -12.35 20.94 -9.99
CA ASP A 80 -12.38 21.71 -11.22
C ASP A 80 -12.83 20.85 -12.40
N LYS A 81 -12.27 19.66 -12.52
CA LYS A 81 -12.60 18.69 -13.58
C LYS A 81 -12.23 17.27 -13.20
N TRP A 82 -12.85 16.33 -13.85
CA TRP A 82 -12.51 14.90 -13.87
C TRP A 82 -12.19 14.47 -15.29
N LEU A 83 -11.28 13.50 -15.46
CA LEU A 83 -10.66 13.17 -16.76
C LEU A 83 -10.85 11.69 -17.12
N PHE A 84 -11.90 11.07 -16.62
CA PHE A 84 -12.25 9.67 -16.90
C PHE A 84 -13.74 9.51 -17.18
N HIS A 85 -14.12 8.34 -17.66
CA HIS A 85 -15.54 7.94 -17.77
C HIS A 85 -15.80 6.77 -16.82
N PRO A 86 -16.94 6.74 -16.10
CA PRO A 86 -17.32 5.58 -15.31
C PRO A 86 -17.31 4.29 -16.14
N GLY A 87 -16.76 3.23 -15.59
CA GLY A 87 -16.58 1.96 -16.30
C GLY A 87 -15.42 1.91 -17.30
N GLN A 88 -14.58 2.94 -17.33
CA GLN A 88 -13.35 2.94 -18.15
C GLN A 88 -12.23 2.20 -17.43
N GLU A 89 -11.35 1.55 -18.19
CA GLU A 89 -10.10 1.03 -17.69
C GLU A 89 -9.06 2.16 -17.57
N VAL A 90 -8.43 2.28 -16.39
CA VAL A 90 -7.41 3.26 -16.08
C VAL A 90 -6.11 2.57 -15.69
N ARG A 91 -4.99 3.23 -15.92
CA ARG A 91 -3.65 2.77 -15.51
C ARG A 91 -3.20 3.48 -14.24
N ALA A 92 -2.35 2.83 -13.47
CA ALA A 92 -1.70 3.47 -12.34
C ALA A 92 -0.97 4.75 -12.79
N GLY A 93 -1.23 5.87 -12.09
CA GLY A 93 -0.69 7.19 -12.41
C GLY A 93 -1.57 8.07 -13.30
N ASP A 94 -2.62 7.54 -13.95
CA ASP A 94 -3.55 8.33 -14.75
C ASP A 94 -4.23 9.40 -13.88
N VAL A 95 -4.40 10.60 -14.44
CA VAL A 95 -5.06 11.70 -13.75
C VAL A 95 -6.57 11.47 -13.76
N LEU A 96 -7.15 11.43 -12.57
CA LEU A 96 -8.59 11.21 -12.39
C LEU A 96 -9.33 12.52 -12.13
N TYR A 97 -8.87 13.27 -11.12
CA TYR A 97 -9.48 14.55 -10.74
C TYR A 97 -8.42 15.64 -10.66
N VAL A 98 -8.83 16.84 -10.99
CA VAL A 98 -8.05 18.04 -10.76
C VAL A 98 -8.87 18.95 -9.86
N LEU A 99 -8.31 19.27 -8.71
CA LEU A 99 -8.89 20.26 -7.79
C LEU A 99 -8.50 21.68 -8.22
N ASP A 100 -9.12 22.70 -7.66
CA ASP A 100 -8.67 24.09 -7.81
C ASP A 100 -7.25 24.23 -7.25
N VAL A 101 -6.29 24.36 -8.15
CA VAL A 101 -4.83 24.41 -7.81
C VAL A 101 -4.37 25.79 -7.35
N ARG A 102 -5.14 26.85 -7.65
CA ARG A 102 -4.75 28.26 -7.40
C ARG A 102 -4.32 28.54 -5.95
N PRO A 103 -5.03 28.06 -4.91
CA PRO A 103 -4.60 28.27 -3.53
C PRO A 103 -3.26 27.59 -3.23
N TYR A 104 -3.02 26.43 -3.81
CA TYR A 104 -1.79 25.64 -3.62
C TYR A 104 -0.60 26.25 -4.37
N GLU A 105 -0.82 26.76 -5.58
CA GLU A 105 0.20 27.51 -6.33
C GLU A 105 0.62 28.77 -5.56
N ALA A 106 -0.34 29.54 -5.03
CA ALA A 106 -0.05 30.69 -4.20
C ALA A 106 0.74 30.33 -2.92
N ALA A 107 0.40 29.20 -2.28
CA ALA A 107 1.15 28.71 -1.12
C ALA A 107 2.58 28.30 -1.46
N VAL A 108 2.82 27.68 -2.62
CA VAL A 108 4.18 27.36 -3.11
C VAL A 108 4.96 28.64 -3.36
N GLU A 109 4.40 29.64 -4.03
CA GLU A 109 5.07 30.91 -4.29
C GLU A 109 5.40 31.66 -2.98
N GLN A 110 4.50 31.67 -2.03
CA GLN A 110 4.76 32.22 -0.69
C GLN A 110 5.91 31.51 0.01
N ALA A 111 5.93 30.17 -0.02
CA ALA A 111 6.98 29.38 0.59
C ALA A 111 8.34 29.58 -0.10
N LYS A 112 8.37 29.76 -1.43
CA LYS A 112 9.59 30.12 -2.18
C LYS A 112 10.12 31.48 -1.75
N GLY A 113 9.24 32.48 -1.61
CA GLY A 113 9.62 33.81 -1.14
C GLY A 113 10.24 33.76 0.25
N ASN A 114 9.63 33.03 1.18
CA ASN A 114 10.16 32.86 2.53
C ASN A 114 11.51 32.13 2.56
N LEU A 115 11.71 31.14 1.70
CA LEU A 115 13.00 30.45 1.56
C LEU A 115 14.07 31.41 1.05
N ALA A 116 13.79 32.16 -0.03
CA ALA A 116 14.72 33.12 -0.62
C ALA A 116 15.15 34.18 0.43
N GLN A 117 14.21 34.66 1.23
CA GLN A 117 14.52 35.57 2.34
C GLN A 117 15.49 34.92 3.33
N SER A 118 15.24 33.69 3.77
CA SER A 118 16.08 32.98 4.73
C SER A 118 17.46 32.66 4.17
N GLU A 119 17.56 32.38 2.87
CA GLU A 119 18.84 32.20 2.17
C GLU A 119 19.66 33.50 2.14
N ALA A 120 19.03 34.65 1.86
CA ALA A 120 19.68 35.95 1.90
C ALA A 120 20.15 36.31 3.33
N ASP A 121 19.34 36.03 4.34
CA ASP A 121 19.69 36.27 5.75
C ASP A 121 20.91 35.41 6.16
N LEU A 122 20.96 34.16 5.75
CA LEU A 122 22.11 33.27 6.00
C LEU A 122 23.35 33.74 5.25
N GLU A 123 23.23 34.15 4.00
CA GLU A 123 24.34 34.71 3.23
C GLU A 123 24.90 35.95 3.90
N PHE A 124 24.03 36.86 4.35
CA PHE A 124 24.45 38.05 5.09
C PHE A 124 25.21 37.67 6.37
N ALA A 125 24.67 36.78 7.18
CA ALA A 125 25.33 36.29 8.40
C ALA A 125 26.69 35.63 8.10
N SER A 126 26.81 34.92 6.98
CA SER A 126 28.03 34.23 6.59
C SER A 126 29.18 35.17 6.22
N LYS A 127 28.91 36.43 5.87
CA LYS A 127 29.94 37.46 5.59
C LYS A 127 30.75 37.86 6.80
N GLN A 128 30.31 37.54 8.02
CA GLN A 128 31.05 37.68 9.29
C GLN A 128 31.63 39.09 9.50
N VAL A 129 30.94 40.13 9.06
CA VAL A 129 31.44 41.52 9.09
C VAL A 129 31.87 41.95 10.49
N ALA A 130 31.10 41.60 11.54
CA ALA A 130 31.43 41.91 12.92
C ALA A 130 32.74 41.22 13.40
N LEU A 131 32.99 40.00 12.95
CA LEU A 131 34.22 39.26 13.28
C LEU A 131 35.43 39.90 12.62
N LEU A 132 35.31 40.26 11.35
CA LEU A 132 36.38 40.94 10.61
C LEU A 132 36.76 42.31 11.25
N GLN A 133 35.75 43.04 11.75
CA GLN A 133 35.99 44.26 12.49
C GLN A 133 36.69 44.03 13.82
N ALA A 134 36.30 43.00 14.56
CA ALA A 134 36.96 42.64 15.83
C ALA A 134 38.42 42.17 15.62
N GLU A 135 38.68 41.43 14.56
CA GLU A 135 40.04 41.01 14.18
C GLU A 135 40.91 42.19 13.78
N ALA A 136 40.36 43.18 13.02
CA ALA A 136 41.07 44.41 12.71
C ALA A 136 41.43 45.21 13.97
N ASN A 137 40.51 45.32 14.95
CA ASN A 137 40.79 45.98 16.20
C ASN A 137 41.90 45.27 17.02
N LEU A 138 41.90 43.94 17.03
CA LEU A 138 42.95 43.13 17.65
C LEU A 138 44.34 43.41 16.98
N ALA A 139 44.36 43.43 15.67
CA ALA A 139 45.62 43.75 14.90
C ALA A 139 46.13 45.15 15.25
N ALA A 140 45.25 46.15 15.39
CA ALA A 140 45.67 47.48 15.84
C ALA A 140 46.22 47.50 17.28
N ALA A 141 45.57 46.74 18.19
CA ALA A 141 46.06 46.59 19.59
C ALA A 141 47.44 45.92 19.64
N GLN A 142 47.65 44.88 18.83
CA GLN A 142 48.95 44.19 18.68
C GLN A 142 50.04 45.11 18.16
N ALA A 143 49.75 45.94 17.18
CA ALA A 143 50.70 46.94 16.64
C ALA A 143 51.14 47.97 17.69
N ASN A 144 50.15 48.44 18.52
CA ASN A 144 50.44 49.36 19.65
C ASN A 144 51.28 48.67 20.73
N LEU A 145 51.03 47.42 21.07
CA LEU A 145 51.83 46.66 22.00
C LEU A 145 53.25 46.49 21.49
N LEU A 146 53.44 46.15 20.24
CA LEU A 146 54.76 46.02 19.62
C LEU A 146 55.57 47.30 19.73
N LYS A 147 54.91 48.48 19.49
CA LYS A 147 55.55 49.78 19.71
C LYS A 147 55.98 49.96 21.19
N ALA A 148 55.11 49.69 22.15
CA ALA A 148 55.42 49.84 23.57
C ALA A 148 56.56 48.89 24.01
N GLN A 149 56.59 47.65 23.47
CA GLN A 149 57.69 46.71 23.66
C GLN A 149 59.02 47.23 23.14
N GLN A 150 59.04 47.80 21.93
CA GLN A 150 60.25 48.40 21.31
C GLN A 150 60.77 49.59 22.15
N ASP A 151 59.87 50.44 22.65
CA ASP A 151 60.24 51.53 23.50
C ASP A 151 60.83 51.07 24.83
N TYR A 152 60.23 50.03 25.47
CA TYR A 152 60.77 49.36 26.68
C TYR A 152 62.14 48.73 26.45
N ASP A 153 62.31 47.94 25.34
CA ASP A 153 63.56 47.26 25.01
C ASP A 153 64.67 48.25 24.73
N ARG A 154 64.37 49.42 24.15
CA ARG A 154 65.33 50.51 23.90
C ARG A 154 65.72 51.24 25.18
N LEU A 155 64.77 51.57 26.07
CA LEU A 155 65.00 52.34 27.29
C LEU A 155 65.76 51.52 28.36
N THR A 156 65.49 50.25 28.47
CA THR A 156 66.06 49.35 29.52
C THR A 156 67.59 49.41 29.55
N PRO A 157 68.38 49.27 28.48
CA PRO A 157 69.85 49.38 28.50
C PRO A 157 70.31 50.82 28.78
N LEU A 158 69.61 51.85 28.21
CA LEU A 158 69.99 53.24 28.38
C LEU A 158 69.87 53.70 29.86
N VAL A 159 68.89 53.27 30.58
CA VAL A 159 68.78 53.56 32.02
C VAL A 159 69.87 52.84 32.86
N LYS A 160 70.25 51.63 32.51
CA LYS A 160 71.34 50.90 33.14
C LYS A 160 72.72 51.56 32.98
N GLU A 161 72.83 52.33 31.88
CA GLU A 161 74.10 53.08 31.57
C GLU A 161 73.98 54.55 32.04
N ASP A 162 72.97 54.91 32.83
CA ASP A 162 72.67 56.30 33.30
C ASP A 162 72.40 57.29 32.11
N ALA A 163 72.08 56.79 30.94
CA ALA A 163 71.87 57.61 29.76
C ALA A 163 70.40 58.04 29.54
N ALA A 164 69.46 57.55 30.40
CA ALA A 164 68.03 57.96 30.39
C ALA A 164 67.44 57.97 31.80
N ALA A 165 66.36 58.72 32.04
CA ALA A 165 65.77 58.85 33.35
C ALA A 165 64.95 57.59 33.75
N GLN A 166 65.03 57.18 35.04
CA GLN A 166 64.21 56.07 35.55
C GLN A 166 62.70 56.25 35.33
N GLN A 167 62.23 57.49 35.42
CA GLN A 167 60.84 57.86 35.17
C GLN A 167 60.36 57.48 33.73
N GLU A 168 61.26 57.61 32.73
CA GLU A 168 60.92 57.24 31.35
C GLU A 168 60.76 55.73 31.20
N LEU A 169 61.62 54.94 31.87
CA LEU A 169 61.51 53.49 31.91
C LEU A 169 60.20 53.03 32.61
N ASP A 170 59.89 53.64 33.77
CA ASP A 170 58.66 53.31 34.50
C ASP A 170 57.42 53.64 33.64
N THR A 171 57.47 54.72 32.87
CA THR A 171 56.39 55.05 31.92
C THR A 171 56.29 54.05 30.79
N ALA A 172 57.40 53.55 30.22
CA ALA A 172 57.42 52.52 29.20
C ALA A 172 56.92 51.17 29.71
N VAL A 173 57.29 50.78 30.94
CA VAL A 173 56.79 49.59 31.63
C VAL A 173 55.27 49.70 31.80
N ALA A 174 54.74 50.82 32.27
CA ALA A 174 53.31 51.03 32.41
C ALA A 174 52.59 50.94 31.05
N ALA A 175 53.15 51.55 29.98
CA ALA A 175 52.63 51.49 28.63
C ALA A 175 52.64 50.04 28.04
N LEU A 176 53.69 49.26 28.33
CA LEU A 176 53.78 47.86 27.96
C LEU A 176 52.66 47.02 28.61
N HIS A 177 52.47 47.13 29.94
CA HIS A 177 51.44 46.41 30.67
C HIS A 177 50.01 46.86 30.19
N ALA A 178 49.83 48.15 29.94
CA ALA A 178 48.53 48.64 29.36
C ALA A 178 48.30 48.09 27.98
N GLY A 179 49.33 47.99 27.12
CA GLY A 179 49.27 47.36 25.78
C GLY A 179 48.91 45.88 25.87
N GLU A 180 49.56 45.12 26.77
CA GLU A 180 49.21 43.71 27.02
C GLU A 180 47.76 43.53 27.46
N ALA A 181 47.28 44.37 28.36
CA ALA A 181 45.89 44.31 28.83
C ALA A 181 44.92 44.62 27.69
N THR A 182 45.25 45.58 26.83
CA THR A 182 44.43 45.95 25.66
C THR A 182 44.36 44.80 24.63
N VAL A 183 45.49 44.13 24.34
CA VAL A 183 45.53 42.96 23.46
C VAL A 183 44.67 41.82 24.05
N ARG A 184 44.79 41.50 25.34
CA ARG A 184 43.94 40.48 25.99
C ARG A 184 42.44 40.83 25.89
N ALA A 185 42.08 42.11 26.13
CA ALA A 185 40.70 42.55 25.99
C ALA A 185 40.18 42.43 24.55
N SER A 186 40.99 42.82 23.53
CA SER A 186 40.65 42.71 22.11
C SER A 186 40.57 41.26 21.67
N GLN A 187 41.42 40.37 22.18
CA GLN A 187 41.36 38.92 21.91
C GLN A 187 40.08 38.32 22.48
N ALA A 188 39.70 38.65 23.72
CA ALA A 188 38.44 38.20 24.31
C ALA A 188 37.21 38.68 23.51
N ASN A 189 37.27 39.91 22.96
CA ASN A 189 36.22 40.42 22.09
C ASN A 189 36.12 39.66 20.77
N VAL A 190 37.25 39.28 20.14
CA VAL A 190 37.28 38.43 18.94
C VAL A 190 36.63 37.07 19.24
N ASP A 191 37.02 36.41 20.35
CA ASP A 191 36.49 35.11 20.72
C ASP A 191 34.98 35.15 21.01
N GLN A 192 34.51 36.19 21.70
CA GLN A 192 33.07 36.45 21.94
C GLN A 192 32.31 36.67 20.63
N THR A 193 32.87 37.50 19.74
CA THR A 193 32.25 37.81 18.44
C THR A 193 32.23 36.59 17.53
N ARG A 194 33.30 35.79 17.53
CA ARG A 194 33.35 34.53 16.79
C ARG A 194 32.27 33.56 17.25
N LEU A 195 32.09 33.36 18.55
CA LEU A 195 31.06 32.48 19.10
C LEU A 195 29.65 32.98 18.76
N SER A 196 29.42 34.28 18.91
CA SER A 196 28.10 34.85 18.57
C SER A 196 27.78 34.76 17.08
N THR A 197 28.75 35.03 16.21
CA THR A 197 28.60 34.91 14.76
C THR A 197 28.34 33.46 14.33
N GLN A 198 29.10 32.51 14.90
CA GLN A 198 28.88 31.07 14.64
C GLN A 198 27.49 30.62 15.06
N THR A 199 27.02 31.06 16.23
CA THR A 199 25.67 30.77 16.72
C THR A 199 24.61 31.38 15.79
N GLN A 200 24.82 32.62 15.32
CA GLN A 200 23.90 33.27 14.39
C GLN A 200 23.83 32.53 13.04
N ILE A 201 24.96 32.14 12.45
CA ILE A 201 25.02 31.37 11.20
C ILE A 201 24.26 30.04 11.39
N SER A 202 24.51 29.31 12.48
CA SER A 202 23.83 28.06 12.78
C SER A 202 22.30 28.25 12.92
N SER A 203 21.89 29.32 13.62
CA SER A 203 20.46 29.66 13.78
C SER A 203 19.79 30.01 12.44
N MET A 204 20.46 30.80 11.60
CA MET A 204 19.93 31.15 10.26
C MET A 204 19.88 29.93 9.33
N GLY A 205 20.89 29.05 9.43
CA GLY A 205 20.87 27.75 8.72
C GLY A 205 19.66 26.91 9.11
N GLY A 206 19.38 26.79 10.41
CA GLY A 206 18.18 26.08 10.89
C GLY A 206 16.85 26.70 10.40
N LYS A 207 16.78 28.05 10.34
CA LYS A 207 15.61 28.74 9.76
C LYS A 207 15.46 28.47 8.28
N MET A 208 16.55 28.53 7.51
CA MET A 208 16.52 28.21 6.08
C MET A 208 16.04 26.77 5.85
N ASP A 209 16.53 25.79 6.62
CA ASP A 209 16.09 24.39 6.50
C ASP A 209 14.60 24.22 6.85
N ALA A 210 14.10 24.95 7.83
CA ALA A 210 12.67 24.97 8.17
C ALA A 210 11.82 25.54 7.00
N GLN A 211 12.26 26.62 6.34
CA GLN A 211 11.57 27.19 5.18
C GLN A 211 11.65 26.26 3.95
N ARG A 212 12.76 25.55 3.78
CA ARG A 212 12.90 24.52 2.73
C ARG A 212 11.93 23.35 2.96
N ALA A 213 11.73 22.94 4.21
CA ALA A 213 10.72 21.93 4.56
C ALA A 213 9.29 22.43 4.31
N ALA A 214 9.00 23.71 4.64
CA ALA A 214 7.71 24.33 4.35
C ALA A 214 7.41 24.39 2.85
N LEU A 215 8.40 24.76 2.02
CA LEU A 215 8.25 24.72 0.57
C LEU A 215 7.97 23.31 0.05
N ARG A 216 8.65 22.29 0.56
CA ARG A 216 8.38 20.89 0.20
C ARG A 216 6.96 20.47 0.54
N THR A 217 6.45 20.88 1.71
CA THR A 217 5.07 20.59 2.13
C THR A 217 4.07 21.29 1.20
N ALA A 218 4.29 22.56 0.85
CA ALA A 218 3.44 23.28 -0.08
C ALA A 218 3.43 22.62 -1.48
N ALA A 219 4.59 22.20 -1.98
CA ALA A 219 4.72 21.50 -3.25
C ALA A 219 4.00 20.13 -3.25
N LEU A 220 4.08 19.37 -2.17
CA LEU A 220 3.34 18.11 -2.01
C LEU A 220 1.82 18.34 -2.00
N ASN A 221 1.35 19.39 -1.34
CA ASN A 221 -0.07 19.71 -1.35
C ASN A 221 -0.57 20.11 -2.74
N LEU A 222 0.25 20.82 -3.51
CA LEU A 222 -0.04 21.13 -4.92
C LEU A 222 -0.08 19.85 -5.78
N GLU A 223 0.84 18.93 -5.56
CA GLU A 223 0.84 17.63 -6.24
C GLU A 223 -0.44 16.84 -5.90
N TYR A 224 -0.87 16.83 -4.64
CA TYR A 224 -2.08 16.15 -4.18
C TYR A 224 -3.38 16.79 -4.67
N ALA A 225 -3.34 18.04 -5.12
CA ALA A 225 -4.47 18.67 -5.80
C ALA A 225 -4.78 18.03 -7.16
N THR A 226 -3.83 17.27 -7.74
CA THR A 226 -4.05 16.40 -8.89
C THR A 226 -4.15 14.96 -8.42
N ILE A 227 -5.37 14.42 -8.37
CA ILE A 227 -5.64 13.07 -7.87
C ILE A 227 -5.42 12.06 -8.99
N ARG A 228 -4.55 11.10 -8.75
CA ARG A 228 -4.16 10.06 -9.71
C ARG A 228 -4.62 8.69 -9.26
N ALA A 229 -4.77 7.77 -10.23
CA ALA A 229 -5.08 6.37 -9.98
C ALA A 229 -3.91 5.69 -9.23
N PRO A 230 -4.13 5.12 -8.04
CA PRO A 230 -3.08 4.41 -7.30
C PRO A 230 -2.77 3.04 -7.89
N ILE A 231 -3.73 2.42 -8.57
CA ILE A 231 -3.62 1.11 -9.25
C ILE A 231 -4.27 1.19 -10.62
N GLY A 232 -3.94 0.25 -11.50
CA GLY A 232 -4.68 0.01 -12.74
C GLY A 232 -5.93 -0.82 -12.48
N GLY A 233 -6.97 -0.63 -13.31
CA GLY A 233 -8.22 -1.38 -13.24
C GLY A 233 -9.43 -0.62 -13.75
N LEU A 234 -10.60 -1.16 -13.52
CA LEU A 234 -11.87 -0.55 -13.89
C LEU A 234 -12.28 0.50 -12.84
N ILE A 235 -12.48 1.74 -13.29
CA ILE A 235 -12.91 2.81 -12.42
C ILE A 235 -14.43 2.83 -12.28
N GLY A 236 -14.90 3.00 -11.06
CA GLY A 236 -16.31 3.14 -10.74
C GLY A 236 -16.88 4.51 -11.06
N ASP A 237 -18.11 4.73 -10.62
CA ASP A 237 -18.76 6.03 -10.74
C ASP A 237 -18.14 7.07 -9.80
N THR A 238 -18.29 8.37 -10.15
CA THR A 238 -17.88 9.45 -9.27
C THR A 238 -18.97 9.76 -8.25
N LEU A 239 -18.58 9.86 -6.99
CA LEU A 239 -19.51 10.17 -5.90
C LEU A 239 -19.58 11.68 -5.62
N VAL A 240 -18.64 12.46 -6.15
CA VAL A 240 -18.57 13.92 -5.97
C VAL A 240 -18.56 14.58 -7.36
N PRO A 241 -19.55 15.41 -7.70
CA PRO A 241 -19.62 16.08 -9.00
C PRO A 241 -18.58 17.20 -9.14
N VAL A 242 -18.37 17.69 -10.36
CA VAL A 242 -17.59 18.92 -10.62
C VAL A 242 -18.19 20.09 -9.84
N GLY A 243 -17.35 20.91 -9.23
CA GLY A 243 -17.74 21.96 -8.30
C GLY A 243 -18.05 21.47 -6.87
N GLY A 244 -18.02 20.16 -6.63
CA GLY A 244 -18.17 19.58 -5.29
C GLY A 244 -16.90 19.74 -4.46
N LEU A 245 -17.09 19.85 -3.14
CA LEU A 245 -15.98 19.95 -2.19
C LEU A 245 -15.41 18.58 -1.86
N VAL A 246 -14.12 18.43 -2.06
CA VAL A 246 -13.32 17.32 -1.54
C VAL A 246 -12.78 17.72 -0.17
N ASN A 247 -12.99 16.88 0.82
CA ASN A 247 -12.44 17.06 2.16
C ASN A 247 -11.55 15.86 2.49
N ALA A 248 -10.28 16.11 2.77
CA ALA A 248 -9.28 15.09 3.09
C ALA A 248 -9.63 14.27 4.36
N SER A 249 -10.40 14.86 5.27
CA SER A 249 -10.85 14.21 6.50
C SER A 249 -12.19 13.47 6.34
N ALA A 250 -12.85 13.56 5.17
CA ALA A 250 -14.13 12.91 4.95
C ALA A 250 -13.96 11.39 4.77
N PRO A 251 -14.85 10.59 5.36
CA PRO A 251 -14.81 9.13 5.20
C PRO A 251 -15.22 8.68 3.78
N GLN A 252 -15.90 9.54 3.02
CA GLN A 252 -16.46 9.19 1.72
C GLN A 252 -15.38 9.19 0.62
N PRO A 253 -15.22 8.10 -0.15
CA PRO A 253 -14.34 8.07 -1.31
C PRO A 253 -14.89 8.91 -2.46
N LEU A 254 -14.02 9.32 -3.37
CA LEU A 254 -14.39 10.01 -4.62
C LEU A 254 -14.88 9.01 -5.67
N THR A 255 -14.19 7.90 -5.78
CA THR A 255 -14.49 6.75 -6.66
C THR A 255 -13.78 5.51 -6.15
N THR A 256 -14.05 4.37 -6.78
CA THR A 256 -13.38 3.11 -6.51
C THR A 256 -12.69 2.59 -7.76
N ILE A 257 -11.55 1.94 -7.62
CA ILE A 257 -10.87 1.23 -8.71
C ILE A 257 -10.82 -0.24 -8.36
N VAL A 258 -11.26 -1.07 -9.30
CA VAL A 258 -11.30 -2.52 -9.18
C VAL A 258 -10.30 -3.10 -10.16
N PRO A 259 -9.23 -3.78 -9.71
CA PRO A 259 -8.31 -4.43 -10.62
C PRO A 259 -9.00 -5.57 -11.35
N LEU A 260 -8.73 -5.70 -12.65
CA LEU A 260 -9.29 -6.74 -13.50
C LEU A 260 -8.37 -7.97 -13.56
N ASP A 261 -7.10 -7.80 -13.29
CA ASP A 261 -6.06 -8.82 -13.37
C ASP A 261 -5.15 -8.72 -12.12
N PRO A 262 -4.94 -9.84 -11.39
CA PRO A 262 -5.59 -11.16 -11.54
C PRO A 262 -7.06 -11.20 -11.05
N ILE A 263 -7.88 -12.04 -11.68
CA ILE A 263 -9.25 -12.31 -11.24
C ILE A 263 -9.23 -13.32 -10.10
N TRP A 264 -9.96 -13.01 -9.03
CA TRP A 264 -10.13 -13.91 -7.90
C TRP A 264 -11.50 -14.56 -7.94
N VAL A 265 -11.52 -15.85 -7.59
CA VAL A 265 -12.73 -16.67 -7.51
C VAL A 265 -12.82 -17.28 -6.14
N ARG A 266 -13.97 -17.17 -5.51
CA ARG A 266 -14.27 -17.85 -4.27
C ARG A 266 -15.37 -18.89 -4.46
N PHE A 267 -15.19 -20.03 -3.84
CA PHE A 267 -16.17 -21.11 -3.83
C PHE A 267 -16.16 -21.83 -2.49
N LYS A 268 -17.27 -22.45 -2.16
CA LYS A 268 -17.45 -23.13 -0.87
C LYS A 268 -17.37 -24.62 -1.05
N VAL A 269 -16.63 -25.27 -0.13
CA VAL A 269 -16.54 -26.75 -0.04
C VAL A 269 -17.00 -27.20 1.33
N THR A 270 -17.54 -28.41 1.43
CA THR A 270 -17.92 -28.99 2.71
C THR A 270 -16.68 -29.39 3.51
N GLU A 271 -16.79 -29.50 4.82
CA GLU A 271 -15.69 -29.92 5.69
C GLU A 271 -15.13 -31.29 5.27
N SER A 272 -16.00 -32.24 4.90
CA SER A 272 -15.59 -33.57 4.45
C SER A 272 -14.76 -33.53 3.17
N GLN A 273 -15.14 -32.69 2.21
CA GLN A 273 -14.37 -32.47 0.98
C GLN A 273 -13.02 -31.82 1.29
N TYR A 274 -13.02 -30.82 2.15
CA TYR A 274 -11.76 -30.18 2.56
C TYR A 274 -10.80 -31.13 3.24
N LEU A 275 -11.30 -32.01 4.11
CA LEU A 275 -10.47 -33.04 4.75
C LEU A 275 -9.91 -34.04 3.72
N SER A 276 -10.67 -34.35 2.66
CA SER A 276 -10.16 -35.19 1.56
C SER A 276 -9.06 -34.49 0.76
N PHE A 277 -9.20 -33.18 0.51
CA PHE A 277 -8.16 -32.37 -0.12
C PHE A 277 -6.89 -32.29 0.72
N LYS A 278 -7.04 -32.17 2.06
CA LYS A 278 -5.90 -32.18 2.98
C LYS A 278 -5.15 -33.50 3.02
N LYS A 279 -5.86 -34.63 2.83
CA LYS A 279 -5.24 -35.97 2.71
C LYS A 279 -4.50 -36.16 1.40
N ASN A 280 -4.99 -35.53 0.31
CA ASN A 280 -4.39 -35.57 -1.02
C ASN A 280 -4.04 -34.17 -1.50
N PRO A 281 -2.86 -33.62 -1.12
CA PRO A 281 -2.46 -32.25 -1.46
C PRO A 281 -2.35 -32.00 -2.97
N THR A 282 -2.22 -33.03 -3.79
CA THR A 282 -2.26 -32.93 -5.26
C THR A 282 -3.59 -32.40 -5.77
N LEU A 283 -4.69 -32.64 -5.08
CA LEU A 283 -6.02 -32.11 -5.47
C LEU A 283 -6.10 -30.60 -5.29
N LEU A 284 -5.46 -30.03 -4.26
CA LEU A 284 -5.37 -28.59 -4.07
C LEU A 284 -4.47 -27.89 -5.11
N LYS A 285 -3.56 -28.64 -5.73
CA LYS A 285 -2.68 -28.16 -6.79
C LYS A 285 -3.25 -28.40 -8.19
N SER A 286 -4.39 -29.07 -8.29
CA SER A 286 -5.05 -29.32 -9.56
C SER A 286 -5.53 -28.00 -10.16
N ALA A 287 -5.43 -27.89 -11.48
CA ALA A 287 -5.92 -26.74 -12.20
C ALA A 287 -7.44 -26.65 -12.12
N LEU A 288 -7.93 -25.48 -11.74
CA LEU A 288 -9.36 -25.17 -11.74
C LEU A 288 -9.75 -24.63 -13.12
N LEU A 289 -10.89 -25.11 -13.61
CA LEU A 289 -11.53 -24.55 -14.81
C LEU A 289 -12.73 -23.72 -14.38
N LEU A 290 -12.76 -22.47 -14.78
CA LEU A 290 -13.91 -21.61 -14.55
C LEU A 290 -14.87 -21.76 -15.73
N ILE A 291 -16.13 -22.13 -15.42
CA ILE A 291 -17.22 -22.18 -16.38
C ILE A 291 -18.11 -20.97 -16.10
N LEU A 292 -18.27 -20.12 -17.10
CA LEU A 292 -19.09 -18.92 -17.01
C LEU A 292 -20.58 -19.24 -17.06
N ALA A 293 -21.43 -18.24 -16.74
CA ALA A 293 -22.89 -18.42 -16.71
C ALA A 293 -23.50 -18.79 -18.08
N ASP A 294 -22.81 -18.48 -19.17
CA ASP A 294 -23.17 -18.87 -20.54
C ASP A 294 -22.65 -20.26 -20.94
N SER A 295 -22.13 -21.03 -19.98
CA SER A 295 -21.53 -22.35 -20.18
C SER A 295 -20.22 -22.33 -20.98
N THR A 296 -19.64 -21.18 -21.27
CA THR A 296 -18.31 -21.07 -21.88
C THR A 296 -17.23 -21.33 -20.85
N LYS A 297 -16.13 -21.93 -21.28
CA LYS A 297 -14.95 -22.15 -20.42
C LYS A 297 -14.06 -20.93 -20.49
N PHE A 298 -13.71 -20.39 -19.32
CA PHE A 298 -12.70 -19.35 -19.24
C PHE A 298 -11.34 -19.93 -19.71
N PRO A 299 -10.59 -19.21 -20.55
CA PRO A 299 -9.37 -19.74 -21.17
C PRO A 299 -8.25 -20.06 -20.18
N GLU A 300 -8.17 -19.28 -19.10
CA GLU A 300 -7.13 -19.41 -18.11
C GLU A 300 -7.49 -20.44 -17.03
N LYS A 301 -6.47 -21.11 -16.51
CA LYS A 301 -6.62 -22.10 -15.44
C LYS A 301 -6.34 -21.44 -14.10
N GLY A 302 -7.29 -21.58 -13.19
CA GLY A 302 -7.13 -21.08 -11.83
C GLY A 302 -6.28 -22.00 -10.95
N ARG A 303 -5.66 -21.42 -9.94
CA ARG A 303 -4.95 -22.11 -8.86
C ARG A 303 -5.55 -21.72 -7.51
N ILE A 304 -5.71 -22.71 -6.62
CA ILE A 304 -6.12 -22.43 -5.24
C ILE A 304 -4.93 -21.81 -4.53
N GLU A 305 -5.10 -20.55 -4.08
CA GLU A 305 -4.06 -19.81 -3.36
C GLU A 305 -4.30 -19.84 -1.85
N ASN A 306 -5.55 -19.68 -1.43
CA ASN A 306 -5.89 -19.56 -0.03
C ASN A 306 -7.12 -20.40 0.34
N THR A 307 -7.11 -20.86 1.58
CA THR A 307 -8.30 -21.39 2.28
C THR A 307 -8.58 -20.45 3.42
N LEU A 308 -9.80 -19.96 3.54
CA LEU A 308 -10.19 -19.20 4.72
C LEU A 308 -10.15 -20.12 5.95
N ASN A 309 -9.68 -19.58 7.06
CA ASN A 309 -9.45 -20.33 8.31
C ASN A 309 -10.71 -20.52 9.15
N GLN A 310 -11.87 -20.11 8.63
CA GLN A 310 -13.14 -20.13 9.36
C GLN A 310 -14.17 -20.96 8.62
N VAL A 311 -14.76 -21.91 9.33
CA VAL A 311 -15.92 -22.68 8.85
C VAL A 311 -17.17 -21.83 9.09
N ASP A 312 -18.01 -21.71 8.08
CA ASP A 312 -19.33 -21.08 8.23
C ASP A 312 -20.21 -22.00 9.11
N PRO A 313 -20.57 -21.57 10.33
CA PRO A 313 -21.30 -22.43 11.26
C PRO A 313 -22.74 -22.76 10.84
N LYS A 314 -23.30 -21.99 9.89
CA LYS A 314 -24.64 -22.19 9.36
C LYS A 314 -24.70 -23.26 8.27
N THR A 315 -23.64 -23.35 7.48
CA THR A 315 -23.60 -24.22 6.28
C THR A 315 -22.59 -25.36 6.42
N GLY A 316 -21.71 -25.34 7.43
CA GLY A 316 -20.63 -26.33 7.58
C GLY A 316 -19.65 -26.34 6.43
N THR A 317 -19.47 -25.19 5.77
CA THR A 317 -18.59 -25.05 4.59
C THR A 317 -17.40 -24.17 4.88
N LEU A 318 -16.29 -24.43 4.18
CA LEU A 318 -15.11 -23.57 4.10
C LEU A 318 -15.07 -22.88 2.75
N GLU A 319 -14.62 -21.63 2.75
CA GLU A 319 -14.40 -20.87 1.53
C GLU A 319 -12.97 -21.05 1.07
N LEU A 320 -12.81 -21.46 -0.19
CA LEU A 320 -11.55 -21.52 -0.91
C LEU A 320 -11.47 -20.37 -1.90
N GLN A 321 -10.28 -19.85 -2.03
CA GLN A 321 -10.00 -18.74 -2.94
C GLN A 321 -8.98 -19.19 -3.99
N ALA A 322 -9.34 -19.02 -5.23
CA ALA A 322 -8.50 -19.32 -6.37
C ALA A 322 -8.20 -18.04 -7.15
N MET A 323 -7.03 -17.98 -7.73
CA MET A 323 -6.57 -16.92 -8.60
C MET A 323 -6.52 -17.44 -10.03
N LEU A 324 -7.03 -16.65 -10.98
CA LEU A 324 -6.90 -16.83 -12.41
C LEU A 324 -6.04 -15.68 -12.92
N ASP A 325 -4.96 -16.03 -13.62
CA ASP A 325 -4.05 -15.06 -14.25
C ASP A 325 -4.55 -14.59 -15.61
#